data_fd8aab2da0bb33a794acc3b0d78422f2
#
_entry.id   fd8aab2da0bb33a794acc3b0d78422f2
#
_cell.length_a   1.000
_cell.length_b   1.000
_cell.length_c   1.000
_cell.angle_alpha   90.00
_cell.angle_beta   90.00
_cell.angle_gamma   90.00
#
_symmetry.space_group_name_H-M   'P 1'
#
loop_
_entity.id
_entity.type
_entity.pdbx_description
1 polymer ?
#
loop_
_entity_poly.entity_id
_entity_poly.type
_entity_poly.pdbx_seq_one_letter_code
_entity_poly.pdbx_strand_id
1 'polypeptide(L)'
;MSKTVSEAIKYRRSVRKYKTTPLDEEKIKKCIRNATLAPNSSNMQLWEFYHITDKEILKKLSKACFNQNAAKTAVNMVVFVARRDKWRERAKYNLDFLEDMFDKQEKKGIDVGRRRKVSRNYYKKLMPTIYTDFLGIVGCYKKILSFFIGLFRPIYREVLFSDVRVITHKSVALAAENFMLSMAEIGYDTCPMEGSDTTRVKKILKLPRKAEINMIIGCGIRSEKGVYTERFRVPFEKVYKKI
;
A
#
# COMPACT_ATOMS: atom_id res chain seq x y z
N MET A 1 27.62 -5.04 3.01
CA MET A 1 26.89 -5.01 4.29
C MET A 1 25.51 -4.43 4.07
N SER A 2 24.50 -4.97 4.75
CA SER A 2 23.14 -4.44 4.77
C SER A 2 23.10 -3.14 5.58
N LYS A 3 22.31 -2.15 5.16
CA LYS A 3 22.18 -0.88 5.87
C LYS A 3 21.20 -1.03 7.02
N THR A 4 21.45 -0.35 8.13
CA THR A 4 20.45 -0.15 9.17
C THR A 4 19.23 0.63 8.63
N VAL A 5 18.11 0.59 9.33
CA VAL A 5 16.91 1.36 8.95
C VAL A 5 17.22 2.85 8.77
N SER A 6 17.97 3.46 9.72
CA SER A 6 18.35 4.87 9.64
C SER A 6 19.24 5.18 8.43
N GLU A 7 20.15 4.29 8.09
CA GLU A 7 20.99 4.42 6.90
C GLU A 7 20.18 4.25 5.62
N ALA A 8 19.25 3.30 5.57
CA ALA A 8 18.36 3.11 4.43
C ALA A 8 17.49 4.34 4.18
N ILE A 9 16.94 4.96 5.24
CA ILE A 9 16.16 6.21 5.15
C ILE A 9 17.03 7.35 4.59
N LYS A 10 18.28 7.46 5.05
CA LYS A 10 19.24 8.47 4.57
C LYS A 10 19.69 8.19 3.14
N TYR A 11 19.93 6.92 2.78
CA TYR A 11 20.35 6.49 1.45
C TYR A 11 19.27 6.71 0.40
N ARG A 12 18.02 6.38 0.72
CA ARG A 12 16.90 6.45 -0.22
C ARG A 12 16.71 7.85 -0.80
N ARG A 13 16.68 7.91 -2.11
CA ARG A 13 16.37 9.12 -2.90
C ARG A 13 15.35 8.74 -3.99
N SER A 14 14.62 9.71 -4.51
CA SER A 14 13.86 9.55 -5.75
C SER A 14 14.82 9.60 -6.93
N VAL A 15 15.31 8.42 -7.33
CA VAL A 15 16.30 8.28 -8.41
C VAL A 15 15.60 8.27 -9.76
N ARG A 16 15.96 9.19 -10.63
CA ARG A 16 15.25 9.43 -11.90
C ARG A 16 16.01 8.97 -13.15
N LYS A 17 17.24 8.48 -13.00
CA LYS A 17 17.99 7.81 -14.08
C LYS A 17 18.75 6.64 -13.51
N TYR A 18 18.59 5.49 -14.14
CA TYR A 18 19.23 4.25 -13.74
C TYR A 18 20.25 3.81 -14.78
N LYS A 19 21.25 3.02 -14.33
CA LYS A 19 22.14 2.22 -15.19
C LYS A 19 21.32 1.05 -15.78
N THR A 20 21.83 0.48 -16.85
CA THR A 20 21.20 -0.70 -17.49
C THR A 20 21.53 -2.02 -16.77
N THR A 21 22.22 -1.95 -15.64
CA THR A 21 22.60 -3.11 -14.82
C THR A 21 21.37 -3.88 -14.37
N PRO A 22 21.23 -5.17 -14.69
CA PRO A 22 20.13 -5.99 -14.21
C PRO A 22 20.08 -6.04 -12.68
N LEU A 23 18.89 -6.16 -12.14
CA LEU A 23 18.66 -6.39 -10.71
C LEU A 23 18.39 -7.89 -10.47
N ASP A 24 18.77 -8.36 -9.30
CA ASP A 24 18.44 -9.69 -8.81
C ASP A 24 16.93 -9.75 -8.43
N GLU A 25 16.17 -10.53 -9.19
CA GLU A 25 14.71 -10.61 -9.02
C GLU A 25 14.31 -11.24 -7.68
N GLU A 26 15.07 -12.18 -7.14
CA GLU A 26 14.78 -12.79 -5.83
C GLU A 26 15.00 -11.79 -4.70
N LYS A 27 15.97 -10.90 -4.82
CA LYS A 27 16.13 -9.79 -3.87
C LYS A 27 14.95 -8.82 -3.92
N ILE A 28 14.48 -8.48 -5.12
CA ILE A 28 13.28 -7.63 -5.27
C ILE A 28 12.06 -8.33 -4.67
N LYS A 29 11.88 -9.62 -4.95
CA LYS A 29 10.80 -10.43 -4.39
C LYS A 29 10.84 -10.48 -2.85
N LYS A 30 12.03 -10.55 -2.25
CA LYS A 30 12.21 -10.40 -0.80
C LYS A 30 11.75 -9.03 -0.31
N CYS A 31 12.11 -7.95 -1.02
CA CYS A 31 11.66 -6.60 -0.69
C CYS A 31 10.12 -6.46 -0.81
N ILE A 32 9.50 -7.11 -1.81
CA ILE A 32 8.03 -7.17 -1.94
C ILE A 32 7.40 -7.95 -0.76
N ARG A 33 8.02 -9.03 -0.29
CA ARG A 33 7.58 -9.73 0.93
C ARG A 33 7.64 -8.80 2.15
N ASN A 34 8.69 -8.01 2.32
CA ASN A 34 8.78 -7.00 3.39
C ASN A 34 7.67 -5.95 3.27
N ALA A 35 7.25 -5.58 2.06
CA ALA A 35 6.11 -4.69 1.85
C ALA A 35 4.80 -5.28 2.44
N THR A 36 4.60 -6.60 2.38
CA THR A 36 3.40 -7.25 2.95
C THR A 36 3.32 -7.16 4.48
N LEU A 37 4.44 -6.84 5.15
CA LEU A 37 4.50 -6.69 6.61
C LEU A 37 4.12 -5.28 7.08
N ALA A 38 3.77 -4.39 6.18
CA ALA A 38 3.35 -3.04 6.54
C ALA A 38 2.07 -3.05 7.40
N PRO A 39 1.96 -2.13 8.37
CA PRO A 39 0.73 -1.95 9.11
C PRO A 39 -0.40 -1.51 8.16
N ASN A 40 -1.60 -2.01 8.41
CA ASN A 40 -2.74 -1.69 7.58
C ASN A 40 -4.05 -1.76 8.37
N SER A 41 -5.04 -0.98 7.96
CA SER A 41 -6.31 -0.88 8.67
C SER A 41 -7.01 -2.24 8.76
N SER A 42 -7.34 -2.64 9.99
CA SER A 42 -8.06 -3.88 10.31
C SER A 42 -7.40 -5.17 9.76
N ASN A 43 -6.12 -5.13 9.49
CA ASN A 43 -5.36 -6.18 8.84
C ASN A 43 -6.00 -6.67 7.51
N MET A 44 -6.68 -5.76 6.82
CA MET A 44 -7.44 -6.12 5.61
C MET A 44 -6.54 -6.40 4.40
N GLN A 45 -5.30 -5.91 4.40
CA GLN A 45 -4.29 -6.19 3.36
C GLN A 45 -4.84 -5.99 1.93
N LEU A 46 -5.52 -4.86 1.72
CA LEU A 46 -6.20 -4.54 0.47
C LEU A 46 -5.22 -4.05 -0.60
N TRP A 47 -4.18 -4.81 -0.86
CA TRP A 47 -3.15 -4.53 -1.84
C TRP A 47 -2.86 -5.72 -2.74
N GLU A 48 -2.30 -5.41 -3.90
CA GLU A 48 -1.58 -6.33 -4.78
C GLU A 48 -0.35 -5.62 -5.34
N PHE A 49 0.71 -6.37 -5.57
CA PHE A 49 1.96 -5.86 -6.10
C PHE A 49 2.28 -6.57 -7.42
N TYR A 50 2.46 -5.80 -8.48
CA TYR A 50 2.80 -6.32 -9.79
C TYR A 50 4.25 -6.00 -10.05
N HIS A 51 5.12 -7.01 -10.10
CA HIS A 51 6.53 -6.89 -10.44
C HIS A 51 6.70 -7.11 -11.93
N ILE A 52 7.21 -6.11 -12.63
CA ILE A 52 7.34 -6.08 -14.07
C ILE A 52 8.82 -6.11 -14.44
N THR A 53 9.22 -7.14 -15.20
CA THR A 53 10.57 -7.37 -15.72
C THR A 53 10.60 -7.42 -17.25
N ASP A 54 9.45 -7.71 -17.89
CA ASP A 54 9.30 -7.76 -19.35
C ASP A 54 9.54 -6.39 -19.99
N LYS A 55 10.48 -6.33 -20.93
CA LYS A 55 10.94 -5.09 -21.57
C LYS A 55 9.82 -4.38 -22.36
N GLU A 56 8.94 -5.14 -23.02
CA GLU A 56 7.85 -4.55 -23.80
C GLU A 56 6.77 -3.98 -22.88
N ILE A 57 6.48 -4.64 -21.75
CA ILE A 57 5.57 -4.13 -20.75
C ILE A 57 6.16 -2.88 -20.08
N LEU A 58 7.44 -2.90 -19.72
CA LEU A 58 8.16 -1.73 -19.17
C LEU A 58 8.07 -0.53 -20.12
N LYS A 59 8.27 -0.74 -21.42
CA LYS A 59 8.15 0.32 -22.44
C LYS A 59 6.73 0.87 -22.54
N LYS A 60 5.70 0.01 -22.48
CA LYS A 60 4.29 0.43 -22.46
C LYS A 60 3.96 1.21 -21.19
N LEU A 61 4.42 0.77 -20.03
CA LEU A 61 4.24 1.46 -18.76
C LEU A 61 4.98 2.80 -18.73
N SER A 62 6.19 2.88 -19.29
CA SER A 62 6.92 4.15 -19.43
C SER A 62 6.10 5.19 -20.18
N LYS A 63 5.45 4.82 -21.30
CA LYS A 63 4.53 5.71 -22.03
C LYS A 63 3.34 6.13 -21.16
N ALA A 64 2.75 5.20 -20.39
CA ALA A 64 1.65 5.49 -19.48
C ALA A 64 2.10 6.39 -18.31
N CYS A 65 3.38 6.40 -17.95
CA CYS A 65 4.01 7.32 -16.99
C CYS A 65 4.56 8.59 -17.65
N PHE A 66 3.99 9.02 -18.78
CA PHE A 66 4.36 10.24 -19.51
C PHE A 66 5.84 10.30 -19.91
N ASN A 67 6.45 9.15 -20.15
CA ASN A 67 7.86 9.03 -20.49
C ASN A 67 8.82 9.72 -19.50
N GLN A 68 8.47 9.80 -18.23
CA GLN A 68 9.36 10.30 -17.18
C GLN A 68 10.67 9.51 -17.20
N ASN A 69 11.80 10.18 -16.93
CA ASN A 69 13.11 9.52 -16.96
C ASN A 69 13.20 8.31 -16.01
N ALA A 70 12.56 8.38 -14.84
CA ALA A 70 12.49 7.26 -13.90
C ALA A 70 11.78 6.04 -14.51
N ALA A 71 10.76 6.24 -15.34
CA ALA A 71 10.07 5.15 -16.05
C ALA A 71 10.84 4.68 -17.28
N LYS A 72 11.48 5.60 -18.05
CA LYS A 72 12.25 5.26 -19.25
C LYS A 72 13.46 4.39 -18.97
N THR A 73 14.12 4.65 -17.84
CA THR A 73 15.43 4.03 -17.52
C THR A 73 15.32 2.92 -16.48
N ALA A 74 14.14 2.71 -15.87
CA ALA A 74 13.93 1.63 -14.93
C ALA A 74 14.18 0.27 -15.57
N VAL A 75 14.95 -0.58 -14.90
CA VAL A 75 15.18 -1.97 -15.34
C VAL A 75 14.09 -2.92 -14.85
N ASN A 76 13.43 -2.54 -13.75
CA ASN A 76 12.23 -3.19 -13.23
C ASN A 76 11.23 -2.12 -12.77
N MET A 77 9.94 -2.46 -12.74
CA MET A 77 8.92 -1.65 -12.09
C MET A 77 8.10 -2.51 -11.14
N VAL A 78 7.67 -1.92 -10.03
CA VAL A 78 6.67 -2.53 -9.14
C VAL A 78 5.47 -1.60 -9.06
N VAL A 79 4.29 -2.11 -9.47
CA VAL A 79 3.04 -1.35 -9.41
C VAL A 79 2.28 -1.74 -8.16
N PHE A 80 2.02 -0.76 -7.32
CA PHE A 80 1.28 -0.90 -6.06
C PHE A 80 -0.20 -0.60 -6.32
N VAL A 81 -1.05 -1.60 -6.12
CA VAL A 81 -2.46 -1.58 -6.48
C VAL A 81 -3.32 -1.69 -5.24
N ALA A 82 -4.22 -0.74 -5.05
CA ALA A 82 -5.25 -0.78 -4.02
C ALA A 82 -6.44 -1.63 -4.49
N ARG A 83 -6.78 -2.66 -3.71
CA ARG A 83 -7.77 -3.68 -4.02
C ARG A 83 -8.92 -3.67 -3.00
N ARG A 84 -9.55 -2.50 -2.84
CA ARG A 84 -10.71 -2.36 -1.96
C ARG A 84 -11.84 -3.32 -2.33
N ASP A 85 -12.00 -3.66 -3.60
CA ASP A 85 -12.96 -4.64 -4.10
C ASP A 85 -12.81 -6.04 -3.49
N LYS A 86 -11.64 -6.38 -2.97
CA LYS A 86 -11.35 -7.68 -2.33
C LYS A 86 -11.68 -7.74 -0.84
N TRP A 87 -12.33 -6.73 -0.28
CA TRP A 87 -12.55 -6.66 1.17
C TRP A 87 -13.26 -7.90 1.76
N ARG A 88 -14.24 -8.49 1.02
CA ARG A 88 -14.93 -9.70 1.49
C ARG A 88 -14.00 -10.90 1.60
N GLU A 89 -13.19 -11.12 0.57
CA GLU A 89 -12.18 -12.18 0.53
C GLU A 89 -11.19 -12.00 1.68
N ARG A 90 -10.68 -10.78 1.89
CA ARG A 90 -9.69 -10.48 2.93
C ARG A 90 -10.26 -10.56 4.34
N ALA A 91 -11.50 -10.11 4.54
CA ALA A 91 -12.21 -10.28 5.82
C ALA A 91 -12.39 -11.77 6.16
N LYS A 92 -12.71 -12.61 5.15
CA LYS A 92 -12.80 -14.06 5.33
C LYS A 92 -11.46 -14.67 5.75
N TYR A 93 -10.35 -14.36 5.05
CA TYR A 93 -9.02 -14.86 5.42
C TYR A 93 -8.63 -14.49 6.85
N ASN A 94 -8.88 -13.25 7.27
CA ASN A 94 -8.61 -12.85 8.65
C ASN A 94 -9.45 -13.62 9.66
N LEU A 95 -10.73 -13.84 9.36
CA LEU A 95 -11.60 -14.58 10.26
C LEU A 95 -11.22 -16.06 10.34
N ASP A 96 -10.96 -16.70 9.21
CA ASP A 96 -10.53 -18.11 9.14
C ASP A 96 -9.25 -18.31 9.96
N PHE A 97 -8.25 -17.45 9.80
CA PHE A 97 -7.02 -17.46 10.58
C PHE A 97 -7.28 -17.35 12.10
N LEU A 98 -8.17 -16.44 12.50
CA LEU A 98 -8.51 -16.25 13.91
C LEU A 98 -9.28 -17.44 14.49
N GLU A 99 -10.19 -18.03 13.72
CA GLU A 99 -10.90 -19.24 14.16
C GLU A 99 -9.92 -20.41 14.39
N ASP A 100 -9.01 -20.67 13.44
CA ASP A 100 -7.97 -21.70 13.61
C ASP A 100 -7.08 -21.44 14.84
N MET A 101 -6.74 -20.17 15.08
CA MET A 101 -5.97 -19.78 16.26
C MET A 101 -6.78 -20.05 17.56
N PHE A 102 -8.06 -19.69 17.59
CA PHE A 102 -8.93 -19.91 18.73
C PHE A 102 -9.16 -21.39 18.99
N ASP A 103 -9.35 -22.22 17.97
CA ASP A 103 -9.48 -23.68 18.11
C ASP A 103 -8.22 -24.30 18.75
N LYS A 104 -7.04 -23.84 18.33
CA LYS A 104 -5.77 -24.27 18.92
C LYS A 104 -5.62 -23.84 20.39
N GLN A 105 -6.14 -22.70 20.78
CA GLN A 105 -6.12 -22.19 22.15
C GLN A 105 -7.12 -22.92 23.05
N GLU A 106 -8.35 -23.20 22.56
CA GLU A 106 -9.34 -24.00 23.28
C GLU A 106 -8.85 -25.40 23.59
N LYS A 107 -8.19 -26.06 22.61
CA LYS A 107 -7.56 -27.37 22.84
C LYS A 107 -6.48 -27.37 23.96
N LYS A 108 -5.95 -26.18 24.30
CA LYS A 108 -5.01 -25.98 25.42
C LYS A 108 -5.71 -25.50 26.69
N GLY A 109 -7.04 -25.55 26.77
CA GLY A 109 -7.83 -25.14 27.93
C GLY A 109 -7.98 -23.63 28.13
N ILE A 110 -7.65 -22.80 27.08
CA ILE A 110 -7.75 -21.34 27.17
C ILE A 110 -9.16 -20.92 26.73
N ASP A 111 -9.89 -20.20 27.58
CA ASP A 111 -11.19 -19.62 27.22
C ASP A 111 -11.00 -18.51 26.16
N VAL A 112 -11.62 -18.70 25.01
CA VAL A 112 -11.61 -17.78 23.88
C VAL A 112 -13.02 -17.26 23.50
N GLY A 113 -14.06 -17.67 24.20
CA GLY A 113 -15.45 -17.41 23.83
C GLY A 113 -15.75 -15.94 23.53
N ARG A 114 -15.37 -15.03 24.45
CA ARG A 114 -15.54 -13.59 24.27
C ARG A 114 -14.74 -13.05 23.07
N ARG A 115 -13.47 -13.45 22.93
CA ARG A 115 -12.59 -12.99 21.83
C ARG A 115 -13.10 -13.46 20.47
N ARG A 116 -13.52 -14.71 20.39
CA ARG A 116 -14.13 -15.32 19.19
C ARG A 116 -15.39 -14.55 18.78
N LYS A 117 -16.30 -14.28 19.71
CA LYS A 117 -17.52 -13.49 19.45
C LYS A 117 -17.20 -12.08 18.95
N VAL A 118 -16.25 -11.39 19.54
CA VAL A 118 -15.81 -10.05 19.13
C VAL A 118 -15.24 -10.09 17.70
N SER A 119 -14.34 -11.03 17.40
CA SER A 119 -13.73 -11.18 16.07
C SER A 119 -14.77 -11.51 14.99
N ARG A 120 -15.73 -12.39 15.28
CA ARG A 120 -16.84 -12.70 14.37
C ARG A 120 -17.68 -11.45 14.08
N ASN A 121 -18.04 -10.69 15.10
CA ASN A 121 -18.80 -9.45 14.92
C ASN A 121 -18.00 -8.42 14.12
N TYR A 122 -16.68 -8.33 14.34
CA TYR A 122 -15.80 -7.42 13.63
C TYR A 122 -15.77 -7.71 12.13
N TYR A 123 -15.44 -8.94 11.75
CA TYR A 123 -15.29 -9.29 10.32
C TYR A 123 -16.60 -9.58 9.61
N LYS A 124 -17.64 -10.08 10.32
CA LYS A 124 -18.96 -10.40 9.71
C LYS A 124 -19.97 -9.25 9.75
N LYS A 125 -19.82 -8.25 10.63
CA LYS A 125 -20.78 -7.14 10.76
C LYS A 125 -20.11 -5.79 10.50
N LEU A 126 -19.03 -5.45 11.22
CA LEU A 126 -18.42 -4.14 11.12
C LEU A 126 -17.74 -3.94 9.76
N MET A 127 -16.95 -4.89 9.27
CA MET A 127 -16.29 -4.76 7.97
C MET A 127 -17.29 -4.61 6.81
N PRO A 128 -18.37 -5.41 6.69
CA PRO A 128 -19.43 -5.14 5.72
C PRO A 128 -20.01 -3.73 5.86
N THR A 129 -20.27 -3.27 7.08
CA THR A 129 -20.79 -1.92 7.31
C THR A 129 -19.85 -0.84 6.79
N ILE A 130 -18.54 -0.99 6.93
CA ILE A 130 -17.54 -0.02 6.46
C ILE A 130 -17.42 -0.05 4.94
N TYR A 131 -17.24 -1.24 4.35
CA TYR A 131 -16.86 -1.41 2.95
C TYR A 131 -18.02 -1.50 1.96
N THR A 132 -19.27 -1.75 2.45
CA THR A 132 -20.43 -1.75 1.56
C THR A 132 -20.93 -0.33 1.37
N ASP A 133 -21.06 0.04 0.12
CA ASP A 133 -21.71 1.28 -0.30
C ASP A 133 -22.45 1.02 -1.61
N PHE A 134 -23.57 1.71 -1.79
CA PHE A 134 -24.36 1.65 -3.01
C PHE A 134 -24.57 3.09 -3.51
N LEU A 135 -23.93 3.44 -4.62
CA LEU A 135 -23.99 4.74 -5.28
C LEU A 135 -23.74 5.97 -4.36
N GLY A 136 -23.02 5.79 -3.26
CA GLY A 136 -22.75 6.85 -2.28
C GLY A 136 -23.88 7.07 -1.25
N ILE A 137 -25.07 6.49 -1.46
CA ILE A 137 -26.26 6.73 -0.61
C ILE A 137 -26.01 6.23 0.82
N VAL A 138 -25.47 5.01 0.95
CA VAL A 138 -25.17 4.43 2.26
C VAL A 138 -24.13 5.24 3.02
N GLY A 139 -23.12 5.77 2.30
CA GLY A 139 -22.12 6.67 2.86
C GLY A 139 -22.73 7.97 3.39
N CYS A 140 -23.60 8.61 2.62
CA CYS A 140 -24.31 9.84 3.05
C CYS A 140 -25.16 9.58 4.30
N TYR A 141 -25.94 8.50 4.33
CA TYR A 141 -26.72 8.13 5.52
C TYR A 141 -25.83 7.94 6.77
N LYS A 142 -24.74 7.20 6.63
CA LYS A 142 -23.76 7.01 7.72
C LYS A 142 -23.17 8.36 8.18
N LYS A 143 -22.89 9.29 7.26
CA LYS A 143 -22.35 10.62 7.59
C LYS A 143 -23.32 11.43 8.41
N ILE A 144 -24.58 11.48 8.02
CA ILE A 144 -25.67 12.14 8.78
C ILE A 144 -25.79 11.51 10.17
N LEU A 145 -25.88 10.18 10.24
CA LEU A 145 -25.98 9.46 11.52
C LEU A 145 -24.77 9.73 12.42
N SER A 146 -23.56 9.72 11.86
CA SER A 146 -22.33 10.02 12.61
C SER A 146 -22.27 11.46 13.11
N PHE A 147 -22.88 12.41 12.40
CA PHE A 147 -23.00 13.78 12.86
C PHE A 147 -23.85 13.86 14.14
N PHE A 148 -25.08 13.32 14.11
CA PHE A 148 -25.97 13.37 15.27
C PHE A 148 -25.42 12.59 16.47
N ILE A 149 -24.91 11.38 16.28
CA ILE A 149 -24.32 10.60 17.37
C ILE A 149 -23.09 11.32 17.94
N GLY A 150 -22.31 11.98 17.09
CA GLY A 150 -21.11 12.71 17.46
C GLY A 150 -21.35 14.01 18.27
N LEU A 151 -22.59 14.44 18.41
CA LEU A 151 -22.97 15.51 19.35
C LEU A 151 -22.94 15.04 20.81
N PHE A 152 -23.15 13.74 21.04
CA PHE A 152 -23.31 13.17 22.40
C PHE A 152 -22.13 12.27 22.81
N ARG A 153 -21.41 11.69 21.85
CA ARG A 153 -20.27 10.79 22.14
C ARG A 153 -19.27 10.74 20.98
N PRO A 154 -18.01 10.41 21.24
CA PRO A 154 -17.04 10.16 20.17
C PRO A 154 -17.55 9.07 19.22
N ILE A 155 -17.43 9.33 17.91
CA ILE A 155 -17.79 8.39 16.85
C ILE A 155 -16.83 8.54 15.67
N TYR A 156 -16.64 7.45 14.94
CA TYR A 156 -15.86 7.46 13.70
C TYR A 156 -16.61 8.26 12.62
N ARG A 157 -15.94 9.26 12.04
CA ARG A 157 -16.56 10.24 11.13
C ARG A 157 -16.19 10.06 9.66
N GLU A 158 -15.13 9.27 9.36
CA GLU A 158 -14.66 9.00 8.00
C GLU A 158 -15.41 7.79 7.42
N VAL A 159 -16.70 7.98 7.15
CA VAL A 159 -17.64 6.90 6.77
C VAL A 159 -18.08 6.93 5.30
N LEU A 160 -17.66 7.94 4.55
CA LEU A 160 -17.93 8.05 3.13
C LEU A 160 -17.14 7.01 2.34
N PHE A 161 -17.61 6.70 1.14
CA PHE A 161 -16.91 5.82 0.21
C PHE A 161 -15.51 6.35 -0.18
N SER A 162 -15.37 7.68 -0.30
CA SER A 162 -14.11 8.37 -0.49
C SER A 162 -13.16 8.18 0.68
N ASP A 163 -13.65 8.21 1.91
CA ASP A 163 -12.83 8.06 3.12
C ASP A 163 -12.24 6.63 3.19
N VAL A 164 -13.07 5.61 2.91
CA VAL A 164 -12.61 4.21 2.85
C VAL A 164 -11.59 3.99 1.75
N ARG A 165 -11.72 4.72 0.62
CA ARG A 165 -10.72 4.75 -0.45
C ARG A 165 -9.39 5.29 0.07
N VAL A 166 -9.40 6.43 0.76
CA VAL A 166 -8.20 7.04 1.35
C VAL A 166 -7.51 6.10 2.35
N ILE A 167 -8.27 5.41 3.21
CA ILE A 167 -7.72 4.42 4.17
C ILE A 167 -7.00 3.30 3.42
N THR A 168 -7.59 2.79 2.35
CA THR A 168 -6.96 1.74 1.54
C THR A 168 -5.66 2.23 0.93
N HIS A 169 -5.66 3.43 0.33
CA HIS A 169 -4.46 4.02 -0.26
C HIS A 169 -3.36 4.31 0.77
N LYS A 170 -3.71 4.76 2.00
CA LYS A 170 -2.74 4.91 3.09
C LYS A 170 -2.05 3.58 3.42
N SER A 171 -2.80 2.49 3.53
CA SER A 171 -2.24 1.16 3.79
C SER A 171 -1.28 0.71 2.68
N VAL A 172 -1.65 0.93 1.41
CA VAL A 172 -0.79 0.59 0.26
C VAL A 172 0.46 1.47 0.23
N ALA A 173 0.36 2.75 0.60
CA ALA A 173 1.51 3.65 0.66
C ALA A 173 2.51 3.25 1.75
N LEU A 174 2.05 2.76 2.92
CA LEU A 174 2.92 2.19 3.94
C LEU A 174 3.66 0.95 3.43
N ALA A 175 2.98 0.08 2.68
CA ALA A 175 3.63 -1.07 2.04
C ALA A 175 4.66 -0.64 0.99
N ALA A 176 4.38 0.41 0.22
CA ALA A 176 5.31 0.97 -0.75
C ALA A 176 6.57 1.56 -0.08
N GLU A 177 6.42 2.23 1.07
CA GLU A 177 7.58 2.73 1.82
C GLU A 177 8.42 1.59 2.40
N ASN A 178 7.81 0.54 2.99
CA ASN A 178 8.55 -0.65 3.41
C ASN A 178 9.35 -1.28 2.25
N PHE A 179 8.73 -1.36 1.06
CA PHE A 179 9.42 -1.83 -0.15
C PHE A 179 10.62 -0.95 -0.49
N MET A 180 10.44 0.36 -0.56
CA MET A 180 11.51 1.30 -0.94
C MET A 180 12.65 1.31 0.06
N LEU A 181 12.38 1.18 1.36
CA LEU A 181 13.40 1.07 2.40
C LEU A 181 14.15 -0.26 2.31
N SER A 182 13.44 -1.37 2.04
CA SER A 182 14.08 -2.68 1.84
C SER A 182 14.98 -2.70 0.58
N MET A 183 14.58 -2.01 -0.50
CA MET A 183 15.43 -1.82 -1.68
C MET A 183 16.67 -0.99 -1.34
N ALA A 184 16.49 0.10 -0.58
CA ALA A 184 17.60 0.96 -0.14
C ALA A 184 18.58 0.23 0.78
N GLU A 185 18.10 -0.64 1.67
CA GLU A 185 18.91 -1.48 2.55
C GLU A 185 19.95 -2.28 1.75
N ILE A 186 19.54 -2.88 0.66
CA ILE A 186 20.42 -3.72 -0.20
C ILE A 186 21.13 -2.94 -1.30
N GLY A 187 21.06 -1.60 -1.28
CA GLY A 187 21.75 -0.72 -2.24
C GLY A 187 21.06 -0.54 -3.58
N TYR A 188 19.81 -0.96 -3.72
CA TYR A 188 18.99 -0.69 -4.89
C TYR A 188 18.26 0.63 -4.77
N ASP A 189 18.02 1.26 -5.90
CA ASP A 189 17.41 2.58 -5.99
C ASP A 189 15.98 2.51 -6.52
N THR A 190 15.16 3.42 -6.03
CA THR A 190 13.75 3.49 -6.41
C THR A 190 13.31 4.93 -6.69
N CYS A 191 12.23 5.06 -7.46
CA CYS A 191 11.51 6.31 -7.63
C CYS A 191 10.00 6.04 -7.64
N PRO A 192 9.24 6.48 -6.63
CA PRO A 192 7.79 6.43 -6.68
C PRO A 192 7.27 7.45 -7.68
N MET A 193 6.31 7.03 -8.50
CA MET A 193 5.64 7.83 -9.52
C MET A 193 4.13 7.71 -9.31
N GLU A 194 3.48 8.82 -8.98
CA GLU A 194 2.02 8.92 -8.91
C GLU A 194 1.45 9.45 -10.23
N GLY A 195 2.22 10.29 -10.94
CA GLY A 195 1.84 10.82 -12.25
C GLY A 195 1.86 9.74 -13.33
N SER A 196 0.70 9.14 -13.60
CA SER A 196 0.51 8.14 -14.64
C SER A 196 -0.93 8.16 -15.18
N ASP A 197 -1.11 7.72 -16.42
CA ASP A 197 -2.42 7.39 -16.98
C ASP A 197 -2.86 6.03 -16.39
N THR A 198 -3.56 6.08 -15.28
CA THR A 198 -4.00 4.89 -14.53
C THR A 198 -4.91 3.99 -15.37
N THR A 199 -5.67 4.52 -16.31
CA THR A 199 -6.53 3.74 -17.20
C THR A 199 -5.69 2.88 -18.13
N ARG A 200 -4.66 3.46 -18.75
CA ARG A 200 -3.71 2.72 -19.59
C ARG A 200 -2.92 1.68 -18.78
N VAL A 201 -2.44 2.05 -17.58
CA VAL A 201 -1.74 1.11 -16.68
C VAL A 201 -2.62 -0.10 -16.39
N LYS A 202 -3.88 0.12 -16.00
CA LYS A 202 -4.84 -0.96 -15.73
C LYS A 202 -5.07 -1.86 -16.96
N LYS A 203 -5.17 -1.27 -18.15
CA LYS A 203 -5.31 -2.02 -19.41
C LYS A 203 -4.06 -2.87 -19.72
N ILE A 204 -2.86 -2.30 -19.56
CA ILE A 204 -1.58 -3.01 -19.78
C ILE A 204 -1.47 -4.21 -18.85
N LEU A 205 -1.80 -4.04 -17.58
CA LEU A 205 -1.70 -5.08 -16.54
C LEU A 205 -2.94 -5.97 -16.42
N LYS A 206 -3.94 -5.77 -17.29
CA LYS A 206 -5.24 -6.50 -17.28
C LYS A 206 -5.93 -6.46 -15.91
N LEU A 207 -5.86 -5.33 -15.23
CA LEU A 207 -6.47 -5.14 -13.92
C LEU A 207 -7.99 -4.94 -14.02
N PRO A 208 -8.77 -5.41 -13.04
CA PRO A 208 -10.20 -5.18 -13.01
C PRO A 208 -10.53 -3.69 -12.82
N ARG A 209 -11.73 -3.28 -13.28
CA ARG A 209 -12.18 -1.87 -13.22
C ARG A 209 -12.08 -1.27 -11.81
N LYS A 210 -12.38 -2.07 -10.78
CA LYS A 210 -12.40 -1.65 -9.37
C LYS A 210 -11.00 -1.57 -8.71
N ALA A 211 -9.96 -2.08 -9.36
CA ALA A 211 -8.58 -1.90 -8.89
C ALA A 211 -8.17 -0.42 -9.08
N GLU A 212 -7.40 0.11 -8.14
CA GLU A 212 -6.90 1.48 -8.21
C GLU A 212 -5.37 1.47 -8.09
N ILE A 213 -4.70 2.20 -8.98
CA ILE A 213 -3.25 2.35 -8.91
C ILE A 213 -2.94 3.31 -7.76
N ASN A 214 -2.12 2.87 -6.80
CA ASN A 214 -1.62 3.74 -5.74
C ASN A 214 -0.38 4.49 -6.24
N MET A 215 0.66 3.75 -6.65
CA MET A 215 1.85 4.31 -7.28
C MET A 215 2.58 3.26 -8.12
N ILE A 216 3.44 3.72 -9.00
CA ILE A 216 4.36 2.89 -9.79
C ILE A 216 5.77 3.22 -9.31
N ILE A 217 6.54 2.21 -8.92
CA ILE A 217 7.91 2.41 -8.44
C ILE A 217 8.87 1.88 -9.50
N GLY A 218 9.64 2.80 -10.10
CA GLY A 218 10.79 2.45 -10.94
C GLY A 218 11.95 1.98 -10.06
N CYS A 219 12.64 0.92 -10.50
CA CYS A 219 13.72 0.27 -9.77
C CYS A 219 14.96 0.15 -10.65
N GLY A 220 16.15 0.29 -10.05
CA GLY A 220 17.44 0.17 -10.75
C GLY A 220 18.62 0.49 -9.83
N ILE A 221 19.79 0.65 -10.44
CA ILE A 221 20.99 1.22 -9.81
C ILE A 221 21.15 2.65 -10.34
N ARG A 222 21.33 3.63 -9.47
CA ARG A 222 21.46 5.03 -9.87
C ARG A 222 22.62 5.25 -10.82
N SER A 223 22.38 6.03 -11.88
CA SER A 223 23.46 6.61 -12.69
C SER A 223 24.04 7.82 -11.96
N GLU A 224 25.19 8.34 -12.39
CA GLU A 224 25.82 9.55 -11.83
C GLU A 224 24.87 10.74 -11.80
N LYS A 225 24.04 10.91 -12.84
CA LYS A 225 23.02 11.95 -12.95
C LYS A 225 21.61 11.44 -12.53
N GLY A 226 21.55 10.41 -11.70
CA GLY A 226 20.29 9.77 -11.27
C GLY A 226 19.50 10.59 -10.27
N VAL A 227 20.17 11.41 -9.45
CA VAL A 227 19.58 12.33 -8.48
C VAL A 227 19.78 13.75 -8.98
N TYR A 228 18.71 14.53 -9.15
CA TYR A 228 18.78 15.83 -9.81
C TYR A 228 19.20 16.97 -8.90
N THR A 229 18.87 16.90 -7.60
CA THR A 229 19.12 17.99 -6.64
C THR A 229 19.56 17.43 -5.30
N GLU A 230 20.13 18.26 -4.45
CA GLU A 230 20.32 17.92 -3.06
C GLU A 230 18.99 17.64 -2.34
N ARG A 231 19.07 17.03 -1.16
CA ARG A 231 17.87 16.77 -0.35
C ARG A 231 17.45 18.05 0.37
N PHE A 232 16.31 18.57 0.00
CA PHE A 232 15.65 19.63 0.75
C PHE A 232 14.58 19.06 1.67
N ARG A 233 14.44 19.62 2.85
CA ARG A 233 13.31 19.47 3.77
C ARG A 233 13.02 20.82 4.40
N VAL A 234 11.75 21.09 4.65
CA VAL A 234 11.38 22.25 5.46
C VAL A 234 12.00 22.14 6.86
N PRO A 235 12.31 23.27 7.55
CA PRO A 235 12.87 23.23 8.90
C PRO A 235 12.01 22.37 9.84
N PHE A 236 12.68 21.59 10.69
CA PHE A 236 12.02 20.61 11.56
C PHE A 236 10.96 21.25 12.46
N GLU A 237 11.21 22.44 12.95
CA GLU A 237 10.34 23.22 13.85
C GLU A 237 9.03 23.63 13.18
N LYS A 238 8.97 23.68 11.85
CA LYS A 238 7.75 23.97 11.10
C LYS A 238 6.78 22.78 11.07
N VAL A 239 7.30 21.56 11.18
CA VAL A 239 6.52 20.32 11.08
C VAL A 239 6.41 19.56 12.40
N TYR A 240 7.28 19.84 13.38
CA TYR A 240 7.25 19.25 14.71
C TYR A 240 6.56 20.18 15.70
N LYS A 241 5.59 19.65 16.43
CA LYS A 241 4.90 20.34 17.52
C LYS A 241 4.87 19.42 18.74
N LYS A 242 5.45 19.87 19.86
CA LYS A 242 5.29 19.22 21.16
C LYS A 242 4.13 19.94 21.89
N ILE A 243 3.16 19.19 22.33
CA ILE A 243 1.97 19.66 23.07
C ILE A 243 2.02 19.09 24.48
#